data_ee02dbc98a6dcce901292e0ebccc4a39
#
_entry.id   ee02dbc98a6dcce901292e0ebccc4a39
#
_cell.length_a   1.000
_cell.length_b   1.000
_cell.length_c   1.000
_cell.angle_alpha   90.00
_cell.angle_beta   90.00
_cell.angle_gamma   90.00
#
_symmetry.space_group_name_H-M   'P 1'
#
loop_
_entity.id
_entity.type
_entity.pdbx_description
1 polymer ?
#
loop_
_entity_poly.entity_id
_entity_poly.type
_entity_poly.pdbx_seq_one_letter_code
_entity_poly.pdbx_strand_id
1 'polypeptide(L)'
;YLKKKISRDRLFLRTRDEFVKKNIDVFLGVRAERLDIKSREVALENGEGIGFEKLLIAAGGAPRTWGSPELQKWIYRLQTIDDADRLDEALPRIKKPLVIGASFIALEFLEIFAVRGAAPALFVRGKNIFGDMLDREGSALLEDNFLNHSIAIYYDDRMERITEYERKLAVLTAEPRVIECDALALGIGISRSLGWMRDSGIEIGKEGIRVNEFLETAVEGIFAAGDIAEYYDSVSGRERAGGSWTHAFLQGQHAGGSMAGIRMPFRRVSSYSITSFGFQITMLGDCRGRSDAIVRSDSSRRMYARLCLDKGALVGAALINRFEDKAHLAALMETKTPLEKYRDKLIDPSFDIRSIAIVG
;
A
#
# COMPACT_ATOMS: atom_id res chain seq x y z
N TYR A 1 -12.61 2.84 12.71
CA TYR A 1 -12.93 4.13 13.31
C TYR A 1 -13.86 4.93 12.39
N LEU A 2 -13.45 5.34 11.19
CA LEU A 2 -14.24 6.16 10.26
C LEU A 2 -15.59 5.53 9.85
N LYS A 3 -15.68 4.22 9.78
CA LYS A 3 -16.91 3.47 9.57
C LYS A 3 -17.72 3.24 10.88
N LYS A 4 -17.30 3.84 12.00
CA LYS A 4 -17.93 3.71 13.34
C LYS A 4 -18.02 2.28 13.88
N LYS A 5 -17.12 1.39 13.45
CA LYS A 5 -17.03 0.00 13.95
C LYS A 5 -16.19 -0.12 15.22
N ILE A 6 -15.25 0.78 15.43
CA ILE A 6 -14.39 0.86 16.64
C ILE A 6 -14.28 2.32 17.08
N SER A 7 -13.98 2.54 18.37
CA SER A 7 -13.69 3.85 18.93
C SER A 7 -12.25 4.31 18.61
N ARG A 8 -11.99 5.61 18.73
CA ARG A 8 -10.70 6.23 18.43
C ARG A 8 -9.56 5.70 19.28
N ASP A 9 -9.81 5.47 20.55
CA ASP A 9 -8.82 4.94 21.51
C ASP A 9 -8.31 3.54 21.13
N ARG A 10 -9.12 2.74 20.43
CA ARG A 10 -8.70 1.44 19.92
C ARG A 10 -7.74 1.47 18.73
N LEU A 11 -7.42 2.66 18.22
CA LEU A 11 -6.39 2.84 17.17
C LEU A 11 -4.97 2.74 17.75
N PHE A 12 -4.81 2.98 19.05
CA PHE A 12 -3.49 2.94 19.70
C PHE A 12 -3.12 1.50 20.03
N LEU A 13 -2.04 1.01 19.41
CA LEU A 13 -1.57 -0.36 19.61
C LEU A 13 -0.81 -0.54 20.92
N ARG A 14 -0.19 0.53 21.44
CA ARG A 14 0.62 0.53 22.66
C ARG A 14 0.49 1.86 23.39
N THR A 15 0.58 1.79 24.70
CA THR A 15 0.67 2.96 25.56
C THR A 15 2.14 3.37 25.80
N ARG A 16 2.38 4.60 26.26
CA ARG A 16 3.72 5.06 26.63
C ARG A 16 4.34 4.18 27.74
N ASP A 17 3.55 3.76 28.72
CA ASP A 17 4.01 2.92 29.83
C ASP A 17 4.50 1.54 29.37
N GLU A 18 3.94 1.00 28.27
CA GLU A 18 4.40 -0.26 27.70
C GLU A 18 5.79 -0.14 27.07
N PHE A 19 6.14 1.03 26.51
CA PHE A 19 7.49 1.30 26.02
C PHE A 19 8.48 1.43 27.19
N VAL A 20 8.13 2.21 28.21
CA VAL A 20 8.96 2.38 29.43
C VAL A 20 9.25 1.04 30.08
N LYS A 21 8.24 0.17 30.27
CA LYS A 21 8.41 -1.19 30.82
C LYS A 21 9.37 -2.07 30.02
N LYS A 22 9.61 -1.73 28.77
CA LYS A 22 10.54 -2.44 27.87
C LYS A 22 11.89 -1.76 27.73
N ASN A 23 12.18 -0.75 28.54
CA ASN A 23 13.37 0.10 28.45
C ASN A 23 13.53 0.73 27.07
N ILE A 24 12.42 1.23 26.49
CA ILE A 24 12.42 1.93 25.22
C ILE A 24 12.13 3.41 25.49
N ASP A 25 13.09 4.27 25.21
CA ASP A 25 12.90 5.71 25.20
C ASP A 25 12.19 6.16 23.95
N VAL A 26 11.15 6.98 24.10
CA VAL A 26 10.33 7.45 22.98
C VAL A 26 10.35 8.97 22.92
N PHE A 27 10.91 9.51 21.84
CA PHE A 27 10.93 10.93 21.53
C PHE A 27 9.75 11.25 20.60
N LEU A 28 8.74 11.97 21.13
CA LEU A 28 7.53 12.34 20.38
C LEU A 28 7.56 13.81 20.01
N GLY A 29 7.02 14.14 18.82
CA GLY A 29 6.89 15.52 18.36
C GLY A 29 8.21 16.17 17.97
N VAL A 30 9.24 15.38 17.67
CA VAL A 30 10.55 15.87 17.23
C VAL A 30 10.99 15.12 15.98
N ARG A 31 11.58 15.82 15.02
CA ARG A 31 12.02 15.25 13.73
C ARG A 31 13.52 15.00 13.73
N ALA A 32 13.92 13.93 13.02
CA ALA A 32 15.29 13.74 12.58
C ALA A 32 15.55 14.65 11.36
N GLU A 33 16.55 15.51 11.45
CA GLU A 33 16.90 16.49 10.41
C GLU A 33 18.12 16.12 9.60
N ARG A 34 19.07 15.43 10.22
CA ARG A 34 20.32 15.04 9.56
C ARG A 34 20.86 13.74 10.16
N LEU A 35 21.39 12.90 9.29
CA LEU A 35 22.15 11.71 9.66
C LEU A 35 23.63 11.95 9.39
N ASP A 36 24.46 11.80 10.40
CA ASP A 36 25.92 11.79 10.29
C ASP A 36 26.44 10.37 10.57
N ILE A 37 26.87 9.68 9.51
CA ILE A 37 27.36 8.29 9.62
C ILE A 37 28.79 8.24 10.21
N LYS A 38 29.58 9.32 10.14
CA LYS A 38 30.96 9.35 10.66
C LYS A 38 30.96 9.46 12.17
N SER A 39 30.16 10.36 12.72
CA SER A 39 29.97 10.49 14.18
C SER A 39 28.98 9.48 14.72
N ARG A 40 28.24 8.75 13.86
CA ARG A 40 27.14 7.84 14.21
C ARG A 40 26.08 8.53 15.05
N GLU A 41 25.58 9.65 14.54
CA GLU A 41 24.63 10.52 15.23
C GLU A 41 23.45 10.89 14.30
N VAL A 42 22.25 10.94 14.88
CA VAL A 42 21.07 11.53 14.26
C VAL A 42 20.81 12.88 14.92
N ALA A 43 20.93 13.98 14.18
CA ALA A 43 20.57 15.30 14.64
C ALA A 43 19.06 15.52 14.57
N LEU A 44 18.50 16.12 15.62
CA LEU A 44 17.07 16.41 15.75
C LEU A 44 16.79 17.90 15.53
N GLU A 45 15.55 18.24 15.14
CA GLU A 45 15.12 19.63 14.86
C GLU A 45 15.18 20.56 16.07
N ASN A 46 15.22 20.02 17.29
CA ASN A 46 15.39 20.77 18.53
C ASN A 46 16.87 21.07 18.90
N GLY A 47 17.80 20.67 18.02
CA GLY A 47 19.23 20.84 18.21
C GLY A 47 19.93 19.74 19.00
N GLU A 48 19.19 18.75 19.53
CA GLU A 48 19.78 17.59 20.18
C GLU A 48 20.33 16.58 19.16
N GLY A 49 21.28 15.73 19.58
CA GLY A 49 21.80 14.62 18.83
C GLY A 49 21.61 13.29 19.56
N ILE A 50 21.27 12.23 18.84
CA ILE A 50 21.18 10.87 19.35
C ILE A 50 22.28 10.04 18.71
N GLY A 51 23.27 9.63 19.51
CA GLY A 51 24.30 8.68 19.10
C GLY A 51 23.75 7.26 19.02
N PHE A 52 24.28 6.45 18.10
CA PHE A 52 23.82 5.06 17.92
C PHE A 52 24.98 4.09 17.63
N GLU A 53 24.88 2.89 18.12
CA GLU A 53 25.69 1.75 17.66
C GLU A 53 25.06 1.08 16.43
N LYS A 54 23.73 0.93 16.44
CA LYS A 54 22.93 0.45 15.33
C LYS A 54 21.72 1.35 15.10
N LEU A 55 21.39 1.61 13.86
CA LEU A 55 20.29 2.48 13.47
C LEU A 55 19.32 1.73 12.55
N LEU A 56 18.02 1.78 12.87
CA LEU A 56 16.97 1.38 11.94
C LEU A 56 16.22 2.63 11.44
N ILE A 57 16.25 2.84 10.14
CA ILE A 57 15.49 3.90 9.47
C ILE A 57 14.15 3.32 9.02
N ALA A 58 13.07 3.72 9.69
CA ALA A 58 11.70 3.27 9.42
C ALA A 58 10.75 4.47 9.18
N ALA A 59 11.25 5.52 8.54
CA ALA A 59 10.57 6.79 8.36
C ALA A 59 9.38 6.74 7.37
N GLY A 60 9.17 5.62 6.67
CA GLY A 60 8.05 5.40 5.77
C GLY A 60 7.97 6.41 4.62
N GLY A 61 6.78 6.95 4.38
CA GLY A 61 6.53 7.98 3.37
C GLY A 61 5.31 8.81 3.72
N ALA A 62 5.12 9.92 3.01
CA ALA A 62 3.95 10.77 3.13
C ALA A 62 3.02 10.57 1.92
N PRO A 63 1.69 10.64 2.07
CA PRO A 63 0.76 10.60 0.94
C PRO A 63 1.10 11.69 -0.07
N ARG A 64 1.11 11.33 -1.34
CA ARG A 64 1.26 12.32 -2.40
C ARG A 64 0.09 13.29 -2.35
N THR A 65 0.38 14.56 -2.61
CA THR A 65 -0.64 15.60 -2.73
C THR A 65 -0.72 16.11 -4.16
N TRP A 66 -1.82 16.77 -4.47
CA TRP A 66 -2.07 17.40 -5.76
C TRP A 66 -2.76 18.76 -5.54
N GLY A 67 -2.57 19.68 -6.51
CA GLY A 67 -3.18 21.00 -6.47
C GLY A 67 -2.40 22.03 -5.64
N SER A 68 -2.91 23.25 -5.66
CA SER A 68 -2.33 24.39 -4.94
C SER A 68 -2.61 24.33 -3.42
N PRO A 69 -1.90 25.11 -2.58
CA PRO A 69 -2.15 25.16 -1.14
C PRO A 69 -3.60 25.49 -0.77
N GLU A 70 -4.27 26.35 -1.53
CA GLU A 70 -5.65 26.79 -1.27
C GLU A 70 -6.65 25.63 -1.42
N LEU A 71 -6.33 24.64 -2.27
CA LEU A 71 -7.16 23.46 -2.49
C LEU A 71 -7.03 22.41 -1.40
N GLN A 72 -5.98 22.49 -0.54
CA GLN A 72 -5.73 21.46 0.47
C GLN A 72 -6.87 21.33 1.51
N LYS A 73 -7.67 22.37 1.70
CA LYS A 73 -8.86 22.31 2.58
C LYS A 73 -9.93 21.32 2.08
N TRP A 74 -9.95 21.04 0.76
CA TRP A 74 -10.88 20.12 0.10
C TRP A 74 -10.33 18.72 -0.08
N ILE A 75 -9.00 18.53 0.14
CA ILE A 75 -8.28 17.29 -0.15
C ILE A 75 -8.11 16.48 1.12
N TYR A 76 -8.54 15.24 1.08
CA TYR A 76 -8.43 14.27 2.17
C TYR A 76 -7.43 13.16 1.81
N ARG A 77 -6.61 12.82 2.79
CA ARG A 77 -5.62 11.73 2.76
C ARG A 77 -5.80 10.90 4.03
N LEU A 78 -5.29 9.69 4.04
CA LEU A 78 -5.32 8.83 5.23
C LEU A 78 -3.92 8.26 5.47
N GLN A 79 -3.21 8.84 6.41
CA GLN A 79 -1.91 8.41 6.87
C GLN A 79 -1.82 8.43 8.40
N THR A 80 -2.35 9.47 9.02
CA THR A 80 -2.27 9.73 10.44
C THR A 80 -3.66 9.69 11.09
N ILE A 81 -3.67 9.66 12.43
CA ILE A 81 -4.92 9.79 13.20
C ILE A 81 -5.54 11.17 12.95
N ASP A 82 -4.72 12.22 12.82
CA ASP A 82 -5.20 13.58 12.55
C ASP A 82 -5.87 13.69 11.18
N ASP A 83 -5.35 12.98 10.16
CA ASP A 83 -6.02 12.87 8.86
C ASP A 83 -7.41 12.22 9.01
N ALA A 84 -7.49 11.16 9.81
CA ALA A 84 -8.75 10.46 10.06
C ALA A 84 -9.73 11.31 10.87
N ASP A 85 -9.27 12.01 11.89
CA ASP A 85 -10.10 12.92 12.71
C ASP A 85 -10.64 14.06 11.83
N ARG A 86 -9.79 14.70 11.02
CA ARG A 86 -10.19 15.74 10.06
C ARG A 86 -11.24 15.24 9.06
N LEU A 87 -11.07 14.02 8.55
CA LEU A 87 -12.06 13.41 7.67
C LEU A 87 -13.37 13.13 8.41
N ASP A 88 -13.31 12.55 9.62
CA ASP A 88 -14.52 12.25 10.41
C ASP A 88 -15.36 13.47 10.70
N GLU A 89 -14.74 14.61 11.03
CA GLU A 89 -15.40 15.90 11.23
C GLU A 89 -16.06 16.44 9.94
N ALA A 90 -15.47 16.17 8.78
CA ALA A 90 -15.97 16.66 7.50
C ALA A 90 -17.09 15.78 6.92
N LEU A 91 -17.07 14.46 7.18
CA LEU A 91 -17.99 13.47 6.60
C LEU A 91 -19.48 13.85 6.64
N PRO A 92 -20.05 14.47 7.71
CA PRO A 92 -21.47 14.86 7.72
C PRO A 92 -21.86 15.87 6.62
N ARG A 93 -20.89 16.66 6.16
CA ARG A 93 -21.10 17.73 5.16
C ARG A 93 -20.78 17.28 3.74
N ILE A 94 -19.98 16.22 3.58
CA ILE A 94 -19.58 15.67 2.28
C ILE A 94 -20.74 14.86 1.70
N LYS A 95 -21.15 15.18 0.46
CA LYS A 95 -22.25 14.52 -0.24
C LYS A 95 -21.85 13.89 -1.57
N LYS A 96 -20.93 14.52 -2.31
CA LYS A 96 -20.46 14.08 -3.63
C LYS A 96 -18.94 14.10 -3.70
N PRO A 97 -18.22 13.26 -2.93
CA PRO A 97 -16.77 13.23 -2.98
C PRO A 97 -16.27 12.55 -4.26
N LEU A 98 -15.15 13.05 -4.79
CA LEU A 98 -14.41 12.41 -5.87
C LEU A 98 -13.16 11.73 -5.28
N VAL A 99 -13.08 10.42 -5.43
CA VAL A 99 -11.91 9.61 -5.02
C VAL A 99 -11.00 9.43 -6.22
N ILE A 100 -9.73 9.80 -6.06
CA ILE A 100 -8.73 9.78 -7.12
C ILE A 100 -7.71 8.70 -6.86
N GLY A 101 -7.56 7.79 -7.81
CA GLY A 101 -6.66 6.64 -7.76
C GLY A 101 -7.37 5.32 -7.89
N ALA A 102 -6.59 4.23 -7.97
CA ALA A 102 -7.11 2.88 -8.16
C ALA A 102 -6.40 1.88 -7.22
N SER A 103 -6.08 2.35 -6.02
CA SER A 103 -5.37 1.60 -4.96
C SER A 103 -6.33 1.15 -3.87
N PHE A 104 -5.82 0.34 -2.93
CA PHE A 104 -6.57 -0.05 -1.73
C PHE A 104 -7.10 1.15 -0.94
N ILE A 105 -6.30 2.20 -0.77
CA ILE A 105 -6.71 3.43 -0.07
C ILE A 105 -7.86 4.12 -0.81
N ALA A 106 -7.87 4.11 -2.15
CA ALA A 106 -8.98 4.64 -2.92
C ALA A 106 -10.29 3.87 -2.64
N LEU A 107 -10.22 2.52 -2.61
CA LEU A 107 -11.38 1.69 -2.30
C LEU A 107 -11.88 1.89 -0.87
N GLU A 108 -10.95 2.06 0.08
CA GLU A 108 -11.31 2.36 1.47
C GLU A 108 -12.03 3.71 1.59
N PHE A 109 -11.58 4.76 0.88
CA PHE A 109 -12.29 6.03 0.81
C PHE A 109 -13.69 5.89 0.23
N LEU A 110 -13.84 5.17 -0.89
CA LEU A 110 -15.17 4.93 -1.48
C LEU A 110 -16.14 4.33 -0.47
N GLU A 111 -15.71 3.28 0.23
CA GLU A 111 -16.57 2.61 1.21
C GLU A 111 -16.84 3.50 2.44
N ILE A 112 -15.85 4.26 2.93
CA ILE A 112 -16.05 5.22 4.03
C ILE A 112 -17.14 6.22 3.64
N PHE A 113 -17.03 6.84 2.48
CA PHE A 113 -18.01 7.83 2.02
C PHE A 113 -19.41 7.22 1.83
N ALA A 114 -19.48 6.06 1.18
CA ALA A 114 -20.77 5.38 0.94
C ALA A 114 -21.46 4.98 2.26
N VAL A 115 -20.73 4.37 3.20
CA VAL A 115 -21.25 3.99 4.53
C VAL A 115 -21.71 5.22 5.34
N ARG A 116 -21.09 6.38 5.10
CA ARG A 116 -21.43 7.64 5.79
C ARG A 116 -22.49 8.45 5.03
N GLY A 117 -23.13 7.87 4.01
CA GLY A 117 -24.29 8.42 3.30
C GLY A 117 -23.95 9.45 2.23
N ALA A 118 -22.72 9.50 1.75
CA ALA A 118 -22.33 10.26 0.56
C ALA A 118 -22.45 9.40 -0.70
N ALA A 119 -22.49 10.04 -1.88
CA ALA A 119 -22.48 9.43 -3.20
C ALA A 119 -21.10 9.63 -3.85
N PRO A 120 -20.09 8.78 -3.55
CA PRO A 120 -18.76 8.94 -4.08
C PRO A 120 -18.67 8.59 -5.56
N ALA A 121 -17.70 9.21 -6.26
CA ALA A 121 -17.27 8.78 -7.59
C ALA A 121 -15.79 8.39 -7.55
N LEU A 122 -15.38 7.48 -8.43
CA LEU A 122 -14.00 7.03 -8.58
C LEU A 122 -13.40 7.57 -9.87
N PHE A 123 -12.21 8.17 -9.79
CA PHE A 123 -11.43 8.62 -10.93
C PHE A 123 -10.15 7.80 -11.07
N VAL A 124 -10.05 7.04 -12.16
CA VAL A 124 -8.97 6.11 -12.45
C VAL A 124 -8.20 6.59 -13.68
N ARG A 125 -6.91 6.91 -13.51
CA ARG A 125 -6.06 7.37 -14.62
C ARG A 125 -5.83 6.30 -15.70
N GLY A 126 -5.85 5.05 -15.33
CA GLY A 126 -5.64 3.91 -16.24
C GLY A 126 -6.95 3.23 -16.63
N LYS A 127 -6.82 2.08 -17.29
CA LYS A 127 -7.95 1.31 -17.81
C LYS A 127 -8.55 0.31 -16.83
N ASN A 128 -7.83 0.00 -15.76
CA ASN A 128 -8.23 -1.01 -14.76
C ASN A 128 -8.07 -0.48 -13.35
N ILE A 129 -8.94 -0.92 -12.46
CA ILE A 129 -8.74 -0.81 -11.01
C ILE A 129 -7.53 -1.68 -10.65
N PHE A 130 -6.67 -1.22 -9.75
CA PHE A 130 -5.37 -1.81 -9.39
C PHE A 130 -4.35 -1.93 -10.55
N GLY A 131 -4.57 -1.25 -11.68
CA GLY A 131 -3.65 -1.22 -12.82
C GLY A 131 -3.35 -2.64 -13.34
N ASP A 132 -2.06 -2.97 -13.49
CA ASP A 132 -1.63 -4.27 -14.03
C ASP A 132 -1.76 -5.45 -13.06
N MET A 133 -2.17 -5.22 -11.80
CA MET A 133 -2.44 -6.33 -10.87
C MET A 133 -3.71 -7.10 -11.27
N LEU A 134 -4.75 -6.40 -11.72
CA LEU A 134 -5.95 -6.99 -12.33
C LEU A 134 -5.90 -6.85 -13.85
N ASP A 135 -6.49 -7.80 -14.53
CA ASP A 135 -6.86 -7.64 -15.94
C ASP A 135 -8.27 -7.02 -16.08
N ARG A 136 -8.77 -6.96 -17.30
CA ARG A 136 -10.09 -6.39 -17.58
C ARG A 136 -11.22 -7.18 -16.91
N GLU A 137 -11.10 -8.53 -16.82
CA GLU A 137 -12.11 -9.37 -16.19
C GLU A 137 -12.20 -9.13 -14.69
N GLY A 138 -11.05 -9.15 -13.98
CA GLY A 138 -11.01 -8.86 -12.56
C GLY A 138 -11.43 -7.43 -12.23
N SER A 139 -11.09 -6.45 -13.08
CA SER A 139 -11.54 -5.07 -12.92
C SER A 139 -13.05 -4.94 -13.11
N ALA A 140 -13.62 -5.61 -14.12
CA ALA A 140 -15.06 -5.57 -14.41
C ALA A 140 -15.89 -6.14 -13.25
N LEU A 141 -15.39 -7.19 -12.57
CA LEU A 141 -16.07 -7.74 -11.40
C LEU A 141 -16.18 -6.71 -10.25
N LEU A 142 -15.14 -5.89 -10.04
CA LEU A 142 -15.18 -4.80 -9.08
C LEU A 142 -16.08 -3.64 -9.55
N GLU A 143 -16.04 -3.31 -10.84
CA GLU A 143 -16.88 -2.27 -11.45
C GLU A 143 -18.37 -2.58 -11.26
N ASP A 144 -18.80 -3.80 -11.59
CA ASP A 144 -20.17 -4.25 -11.39
C ASP A 144 -20.62 -4.10 -9.92
N ASN A 145 -19.73 -4.45 -8.99
CA ASN A 145 -20.00 -4.28 -7.57
C ASN A 145 -20.15 -2.82 -7.18
N PHE A 146 -19.31 -1.93 -7.72
CA PHE A 146 -19.38 -0.48 -7.44
C PHE A 146 -20.62 0.17 -8.06
N LEU A 147 -20.98 -0.21 -9.29
CA LEU A 147 -22.21 0.25 -9.94
C LEU A 147 -23.45 -0.15 -9.15
N ASN A 148 -23.49 -1.35 -8.58
CA ASN A 148 -24.58 -1.81 -7.69
C ASN A 148 -24.68 -0.97 -6.39
N HIS A 149 -23.61 -0.27 -6.03
CA HIS A 149 -23.58 0.70 -4.91
C HIS A 149 -23.70 2.15 -5.38
N SER A 150 -24.15 2.37 -6.64
CA SER A 150 -24.33 3.70 -7.24
C SER A 150 -23.04 4.54 -7.29
N ILE A 151 -21.88 3.90 -7.42
CA ILE A 151 -20.58 4.58 -7.55
C ILE A 151 -20.29 4.76 -9.04
N ALA A 152 -20.19 6.02 -9.49
CA ALA A 152 -19.75 6.34 -10.84
C ALA A 152 -18.23 6.17 -10.95
N ILE A 153 -17.77 5.66 -12.11
CA ILE A 153 -16.33 5.46 -12.36
C ILE A 153 -15.95 6.16 -13.66
N TYR A 154 -14.87 6.93 -13.60
CA TYR A 154 -14.27 7.63 -14.74
C TYR A 154 -12.90 7.02 -15.02
N TYR A 155 -12.71 6.45 -16.21
CA TYR A 155 -11.49 5.76 -16.62
C TYR A 155 -10.73 6.50 -17.70
N ASP A 156 -9.43 6.16 -17.82
CA ASP A 156 -8.51 6.50 -18.90
C ASP A 156 -8.44 8.01 -19.18
N ASP A 157 -8.53 8.79 -18.10
CA ASP A 157 -8.56 10.23 -18.16
C ASP A 157 -7.60 10.83 -17.12
N ARG A 158 -7.25 12.09 -17.25
CA ARG A 158 -6.41 12.83 -16.30
C ARG A 158 -7.06 14.15 -15.92
N MET A 159 -6.87 14.53 -14.68
CA MET A 159 -7.28 15.85 -14.21
C MET A 159 -6.33 16.91 -14.80
N GLU A 160 -6.88 17.95 -15.36
CA GLU A 160 -6.12 19.10 -15.87
C GLU A 160 -6.18 20.29 -14.92
N ARG A 161 -7.35 20.59 -14.41
CA ARG A 161 -7.55 21.74 -13.53
C ARG A 161 -8.66 21.49 -12.53
N ILE A 162 -8.51 22.06 -11.33
CA ILE A 162 -9.56 22.16 -10.32
C ILE A 162 -9.83 23.62 -10.06
N THR A 163 -11.10 23.98 -10.05
CA THR A 163 -11.57 25.32 -9.72
C THR A 163 -12.57 25.25 -8.58
N GLU A 164 -12.40 26.08 -7.57
CA GLU A 164 -13.37 26.25 -6.49
C GLU A 164 -14.43 27.27 -6.90
N TYR A 165 -15.70 26.95 -6.67
CA TYR A 165 -16.82 27.88 -6.83
C TYR A 165 -17.97 27.49 -5.89
N GLU A 166 -18.66 28.45 -5.31
CA GLU A 166 -19.86 28.26 -4.47
C GLU A 166 -19.76 27.11 -3.46
N ARG A 167 -18.58 26.94 -2.80
CA ARG A 167 -18.27 25.85 -1.86
C ARG A 167 -18.32 24.45 -2.49
N LYS A 168 -17.98 24.35 -3.77
CA LYS A 168 -17.79 23.10 -4.52
C LYS A 168 -16.53 23.19 -5.33
N LEU A 169 -16.17 22.08 -5.93
CA LEU A 169 -15.07 21.95 -6.87
C LEU A 169 -15.59 21.53 -8.23
N ALA A 170 -15.09 22.16 -9.28
CA ALA A 170 -15.19 21.70 -10.66
C ALA A 170 -13.82 21.10 -11.06
N VAL A 171 -13.78 19.82 -11.35
CA VAL A 171 -12.61 19.11 -11.85
C VAL A 171 -12.73 18.99 -13.35
N LEU A 172 -11.90 19.75 -14.09
CA LEU A 172 -11.79 19.63 -15.55
C LEU A 172 -10.81 18.52 -15.88
N THR A 173 -11.20 17.64 -16.80
CA THR A 173 -10.38 16.51 -17.26
C THR A 173 -9.89 16.75 -18.69
N ALA A 174 -8.89 15.96 -19.13
CA ALA A 174 -8.33 16.05 -20.49
C ALA A 174 -9.35 15.64 -21.57
N GLU A 175 -10.17 14.64 -21.31
CA GLU A 175 -11.44 14.46 -22.02
C GLU A 175 -12.35 15.61 -21.57
N PRO A 176 -12.92 16.43 -22.47
CA PRO A 176 -13.62 17.67 -22.08
C PRO A 176 -14.88 17.41 -21.23
N ARG A 177 -14.65 17.05 -19.98
CA ARG A 177 -15.63 16.71 -18.95
C ARG A 177 -15.40 17.57 -17.71
N VAL A 178 -16.47 18.01 -17.09
CA VAL A 178 -16.43 18.68 -15.78
C VAL A 178 -17.10 17.77 -14.75
N ILE A 179 -16.35 17.40 -13.72
CA ILE A 179 -16.87 16.63 -12.59
C ILE A 179 -17.02 17.56 -11.41
N GLU A 180 -18.26 17.75 -10.95
CA GLU A 180 -18.56 18.51 -9.74
C GLU A 180 -18.44 17.62 -8.50
N CYS A 181 -17.72 18.10 -7.49
CA CYS A 181 -17.59 17.41 -6.21
C CYS A 181 -17.48 18.41 -5.04
N ASP A 182 -17.66 17.93 -3.83
CA ASP A 182 -17.55 18.72 -2.59
C ASP A 182 -16.39 18.26 -1.69
N ALA A 183 -15.64 17.26 -2.12
CA ALA A 183 -14.41 16.80 -1.51
C ALA A 183 -13.59 15.98 -2.52
N LEU A 184 -12.27 15.99 -2.33
CA LEU A 184 -11.33 15.12 -3.06
C LEU A 184 -10.64 14.18 -2.07
N ALA A 185 -10.58 12.90 -2.38
CA ALA A 185 -9.82 11.93 -1.60
C ALA A 185 -8.74 11.31 -2.47
N LEU A 186 -7.48 11.34 -2.00
CA LEU A 186 -6.34 10.93 -2.80
C LEU A 186 -5.80 9.56 -2.39
N GLY A 187 -5.95 8.57 -3.27
CA GLY A 187 -5.32 7.25 -3.20
C GLY A 187 -4.23 7.06 -4.25
N ILE A 188 -3.32 8.06 -4.43
CA ILE A 188 -2.34 8.13 -5.52
C ILE A 188 -0.91 7.76 -5.12
N GLY A 189 -0.77 7.03 -4.01
CA GLY A 189 0.52 6.55 -3.51
C GLY A 189 1.22 7.54 -2.58
N ILE A 190 2.48 7.23 -2.26
CA ILE A 190 3.31 7.96 -1.30
C ILE A 190 4.56 8.53 -1.96
N SER A 191 5.13 9.54 -1.32
CA SER A 191 6.47 10.05 -1.56
C SER A 191 7.33 9.82 -0.31
N ARG A 192 8.58 9.44 -0.50
CA ARG A 192 9.52 9.18 0.60
C ARG A 192 10.38 10.42 0.84
N SER A 193 10.45 10.88 2.08
CA SER A 193 11.30 12.00 2.45
C SER A 193 12.73 11.53 2.71
N LEU A 194 13.56 11.56 1.68
CA LEU A 194 14.96 11.11 1.71
C LEU A 194 15.96 12.28 1.86
N GLY A 195 15.46 13.51 1.85
CA GLY A 195 16.30 14.72 1.82
C GLY A 195 17.22 14.88 3.04
N TRP A 196 16.76 14.50 4.23
CA TRP A 196 17.52 14.60 5.47
C TRP A 196 18.72 13.64 5.55
N MET A 197 18.81 12.68 4.62
CA MET A 197 19.90 11.71 4.53
C MET A 197 20.78 11.93 3.28
N ARG A 198 20.47 12.92 2.44
CA ARG A 198 21.10 13.07 1.11
C ARG A 198 22.62 13.12 1.16
N ASP A 199 23.18 13.81 2.16
CA ASP A 199 24.63 14.02 2.30
C ASP A 199 25.26 13.06 3.31
N SER A 200 24.52 12.07 3.79
CA SER A 200 24.98 11.11 4.80
C SER A 200 25.91 10.03 4.24
N GLY A 201 25.88 9.78 2.93
CA GLY A 201 26.58 8.65 2.30
C GLY A 201 25.77 7.35 2.24
N ILE A 202 24.50 7.37 2.70
CA ILE A 202 23.55 6.25 2.51
C ILE A 202 23.18 6.16 1.04
N GLU A 203 23.22 4.95 0.47
CA GLU A 203 22.82 4.71 -0.90
C GLU A 203 21.29 4.82 -1.03
N ILE A 204 20.86 5.79 -1.85
CA ILE A 204 19.46 6.00 -2.18
C ILE A 204 19.22 5.44 -3.58
N GLY A 205 18.31 4.48 -3.69
CA GLY A 205 17.89 3.89 -4.94
C GLY A 205 16.80 4.72 -5.64
N LYS A 206 16.09 4.09 -6.54
CA LYS A 206 15.00 4.73 -7.31
C LYS A 206 13.78 5.04 -6.46
N GLU A 207 13.48 4.17 -5.51
CA GLU A 207 12.24 4.21 -4.73
C GLU A 207 12.46 4.35 -3.22
N GLY A 208 13.68 4.18 -2.70
CA GLY A 208 13.94 4.21 -1.28
C GLY A 208 15.42 4.08 -0.92
N ILE A 209 15.70 3.78 0.34
CA ILE A 209 17.04 3.45 0.82
C ILE A 209 17.37 2.02 0.37
N ARG A 210 18.48 1.83 -0.34
CA ARG A 210 18.91 0.50 -0.75
C ARG A 210 19.37 -0.34 0.44
N VAL A 211 18.84 -1.56 0.50
CA VAL A 211 19.21 -2.55 1.51
C VAL A 211 19.45 -3.90 0.87
N ASN A 212 20.29 -4.71 1.52
CA ASN A 212 20.53 -6.10 1.17
C ASN A 212 19.39 -7.01 1.69
N GLU A 213 19.56 -8.33 1.53
CA GLU A 213 18.59 -9.33 1.99
C GLU A 213 18.42 -9.41 3.52
N PHE A 214 19.30 -8.77 4.29
CA PHE A 214 19.22 -8.65 5.75
C PHE A 214 18.59 -7.33 6.20
N LEU A 215 18.11 -6.51 5.25
CA LEU A 215 17.61 -5.15 5.43
C LEU A 215 18.68 -4.17 5.95
N GLU A 216 19.95 -4.46 5.75
CA GLU A 216 21.09 -3.63 6.07
C GLU A 216 21.50 -2.80 4.85
N THR A 217 21.84 -1.53 5.05
CA THR A 217 22.37 -0.64 4.01
C THR A 217 23.82 -1.01 3.68
N ALA A 218 24.44 -0.33 2.71
CA ALA A 218 25.88 -0.46 2.46
C ALA A 218 26.75 0.04 3.63
N VAL A 219 26.17 0.77 4.59
CA VAL A 219 26.86 1.25 5.81
C VAL A 219 26.57 0.28 6.95
N GLU A 220 27.62 -0.37 7.45
CA GLU A 220 27.53 -1.36 8.53
C GLU A 220 26.78 -0.83 9.75
N GLY A 221 25.83 -1.64 10.25
CA GLY A 221 25.02 -1.31 11.42
C GLY A 221 23.90 -0.31 11.15
N ILE A 222 23.69 0.10 9.89
CA ILE A 222 22.54 0.93 9.51
C ILE A 222 21.58 0.11 8.65
N PHE A 223 20.34 0.03 9.08
CA PHE A 223 19.26 -0.76 8.48
C PHE A 223 18.12 0.15 8.01
N ALA A 224 17.32 -0.33 7.07
CA ALA A 224 16.06 0.32 6.72
C ALA A 224 14.94 -0.71 6.55
N ALA A 225 13.72 -0.34 6.95
CA ALA A 225 12.55 -1.22 6.87
C ALA A 225 11.26 -0.43 6.59
N GLY A 226 10.27 -1.12 6.06
CA GLY A 226 8.97 -0.56 5.68
C GLY A 226 9.04 0.19 4.36
N ASP A 227 8.15 1.16 4.19
CA ASP A 227 7.96 1.85 2.91
C ASP A 227 9.19 2.66 2.45
N ILE A 228 10.11 2.96 3.36
CA ILE A 228 11.36 3.69 3.05
C ILE A 228 12.43 2.79 2.42
N ALA A 229 12.37 1.48 2.65
CA ALA A 229 13.39 0.53 2.21
C ALA A 229 13.15 0.08 0.77
N GLU A 230 14.22 0.11 -0.06
CA GLU A 230 14.27 -0.48 -1.38
C GLU A 230 15.18 -1.71 -1.34
N TYR A 231 14.61 -2.87 -1.63
CA TYR A 231 15.28 -4.15 -1.53
C TYR A 231 15.05 -4.99 -2.79
N TYR A 232 15.96 -5.93 -3.05
CA TYR A 232 15.76 -6.92 -4.09
C TYR A 232 14.78 -7.98 -3.61
N ASP A 233 13.58 -7.98 -4.20
CA ASP A 233 12.56 -8.99 -3.95
C ASP A 233 12.89 -10.27 -4.73
N SER A 234 13.40 -11.26 -4.05
CA SER A 234 13.80 -12.55 -4.65
C SER A 234 12.62 -13.32 -5.28
N VAL A 235 11.38 -13.03 -4.89
CA VAL A 235 10.18 -13.66 -5.46
C VAL A 235 9.85 -13.06 -6.81
N SER A 236 9.73 -11.74 -6.90
CA SER A 236 9.42 -11.06 -8.16
C SER A 236 10.64 -10.87 -9.07
N GLY A 237 11.86 -11.05 -8.54
CA GLY A 237 13.13 -10.87 -9.25
C GLY A 237 13.41 -9.39 -9.58
N ARG A 238 12.95 -8.44 -8.75
CA ARG A 238 13.06 -7.00 -9.02
C ARG A 238 13.40 -6.22 -7.76
N GLU A 239 14.10 -5.09 -7.96
CA GLU A 239 14.20 -4.05 -6.96
C GLU A 239 12.82 -3.41 -6.74
N ARG A 240 12.42 -3.24 -5.49
CA ARG A 240 11.16 -2.62 -5.11
C ARG A 240 11.20 -2.03 -3.71
N ALA A 241 10.40 -1.03 -3.48
CA ALA A 241 10.08 -0.58 -2.14
C ALA A 241 8.70 -1.12 -1.71
N GLY A 242 8.52 -1.27 -0.41
CA GLY A 242 7.26 -1.68 0.19
C GLY A 242 6.15 -0.65 0.01
N GLY A 243 4.95 -0.98 0.44
CA GLY A 243 3.77 -0.12 0.37
C GLY A 243 2.58 -0.72 1.12
N SER A 244 2.82 -1.68 2.02
CA SER A 244 1.75 -2.24 2.84
C SER A 244 2.17 -2.36 4.31
N TRP A 245 1.21 -2.13 5.19
CA TRP A 245 1.41 -2.21 6.63
C TRP A 245 1.94 -3.59 7.07
N THR A 246 1.35 -4.66 6.56
CA THR A 246 1.79 -6.04 6.88
C THR A 246 3.24 -6.28 6.47
N HIS A 247 3.63 -5.79 5.28
CA HIS A 247 5.00 -5.96 4.80
C HIS A 247 6.00 -5.15 5.64
N ALA A 248 5.65 -3.90 5.97
CA ALA A 248 6.45 -3.05 6.84
C ALA A 248 6.65 -3.67 8.23
N PHE A 249 5.59 -4.28 8.79
CA PHE A 249 5.67 -5.01 10.06
C PHE A 249 6.64 -6.20 9.99
N LEU A 250 6.54 -7.03 8.94
CA LEU A 250 7.43 -8.18 8.73
C LEU A 250 8.89 -7.75 8.52
N GLN A 251 9.10 -6.67 7.76
CA GLN A 251 10.44 -6.10 7.60
C GLN A 251 11.00 -5.54 8.91
N GLY A 252 10.18 -4.86 9.72
CA GLY A 252 10.59 -4.35 11.01
C GLY A 252 11.02 -5.46 11.98
N GLN A 253 10.26 -6.57 12.03
CA GLN A 253 10.65 -7.76 12.82
C GLN A 253 11.97 -8.36 12.31
N HIS A 254 12.13 -8.46 11.00
CA HIS A 254 13.33 -9.03 10.38
C HIS A 254 14.56 -8.15 10.62
N ALA A 255 14.45 -6.84 10.39
CA ALA A 255 15.52 -5.88 10.65
C ALA A 255 15.94 -5.90 12.13
N GLY A 256 14.98 -5.95 13.06
CA GLY A 256 15.27 -6.11 14.48
C GLY A 256 16.05 -7.38 14.79
N GLY A 257 15.70 -8.51 14.17
CA GLY A 257 16.47 -9.76 14.26
C GLY A 257 17.90 -9.61 13.72
N SER A 258 18.05 -8.99 12.54
CA SER A 258 19.36 -8.71 11.92
C SER A 258 20.22 -7.81 12.81
N MET A 259 19.63 -6.76 13.39
CA MET A 259 20.29 -5.88 14.37
C MET A 259 20.74 -6.65 15.64
N ALA A 260 19.99 -7.67 16.04
CA ALA A 260 20.35 -8.57 17.16
C ALA A 260 21.34 -9.67 16.77
N GLY A 261 21.82 -9.71 15.52
CA GLY A 261 22.80 -10.71 15.05
C GLY A 261 22.19 -11.95 14.40
N ILE A 262 20.87 -12.03 14.25
CA ILE A 262 20.19 -13.13 13.55
C ILE A 262 20.20 -12.84 12.05
N ARG A 263 21.19 -13.38 11.34
CA ARG A 263 21.36 -13.13 9.90
C ARG A 263 20.64 -14.19 9.07
N MET A 264 19.40 -13.91 8.73
CA MET A 264 18.59 -14.72 7.81
C MET A 264 18.13 -13.84 6.64
N PRO A 265 18.14 -14.31 5.39
CA PRO A 265 17.62 -13.53 4.26
C PRO A 265 16.12 -13.25 4.40
N PHE A 266 15.71 -12.02 4.13
CA PHE A 266 14.29 -11.64 4.06
C PHE A 266 13.67 -12.17 2.76
N ARG A 267 12.78 -13.16 2.88
CA ARG A 267 12.12 -13.83 1.74
C ARG A 267 10.63 -13.94 1.97
N ARG A 268 9.99 -12.82 2.29
CA ARG A 268 8.55 -12.79 2.52
C ARG A 268 7.81 -12.15 1.35
N VAL A 269 6.75 -12.82 0.92
CA VAL A 269 5.86 -12.30 -0.11
C VAL A 269 5.10 -11.09 0.42
N SER A 270 5.21 -9.97 -0.29
CA SER A 270 4.37 -8.80 -0.02
C SER A 270 2.91 -9.16 -0.25
N SER A 271 2.05 -8.90 0.72
CA SER A 271 0.61 -9.10 0.58
C SER A 271 -0.20 -7.97 1.20
N TYR A 272 -1.31 -7.66 0.57
CA TYR A 272 -2.30 -6.74 1.11
C TYR A 272 -3.71 -7.28 0.87
N SER A 273 -4.56 -7.19 1.88
CA SER A 273 -5.94 -7.68 1.81
C SER A 273 -6.87 -6.69 2.45
N ILE A 274 -7.99 -6.41 1.80
CA ILE A 274 -9.10 -5.62 2.37
C ILE A 274 -10.43 -6.33 2.12
N THR A 275 -11.43 -5.93 2.88
CA THR A 275 -12.83 -6.17 2.54
C THR A 275 -13.45 -4.83 2.16
N SER A 276 -13.97 -4.72 0.94
CA SER A 276 -14.60 -3.50 0.43
C SER A 276 -15.89 -3.86 -0.30
N PHE A 277 -16.98 -3.23 0.09
CA PHE A 277 -18.34 -3.50 -0.44
C PHE A 277 -18.69 -5.00 -0.47
N GLY A 278 -18.31 -5.72 0.58
CA GLY A 278 -18.55 -7.17 0.70
C GLY A 278 -17.57 -8.07 -0.06
N PHE A 279 -16.67 -7.51 -0.88
CA PHE A 279 -15.63 -8.28 -1.56
C PHE A 279 -14.35 -8.35 -0.75
N GLN A 280 -13.79 -9.54 -0.62
CA GLN A 280 -12.44 -9.75 -0.13
C GLN A 280 -11.45 -9.62 -1.30
N ILE A 281 -10.60 -8.61 -1.26
CA ILE A 281 -9.62 -8.32 -2.32
C ILE A 281 -8.24 -8.52 -1.73
N THR A 282 -7.44 -9.39 -2.36
CA THR A 282 -6.07 -9.69 -1.92
C THR A 282 -5.11 -9.59 -3.09
N MET A 283 -4.01 -8.87 -2.89
CA MET A 283 -2.87 -8.83 -3.80
C MET A 283 -1.67 -9.48 -3.13
N LEU A 284 -0.95 -10.32 -3.86
CA LEU A 284 0.24 -11.04 -3.45
C LEU A 284 1.36 -10.79 -4.46
N GLY A 285 2.59 -10.60 -4.02
CA GLY A 285 3.74 -10.44 -4.90
C GLY A 285 3.58 -9.30 -5.92
N ASP A 286 3.92 -9.54 -7.19
CA ASP A 286 3.86 -8.53 -8.25
C ASP A 286 3.48 -9.10 -9.61
N CYS A 287 2.32 -8.68 -10.12
CA CYS A 287 1.83 -9.02 -11.48
C CYS A 287 2.18 -7.97 -12.53
N ARG A 288 2.74 -6.81 -12.15
CA ARG A 288 2.98 -5.69 -13.08
C ARG A 288 3.94 -6.07 -14.20
N GLY A 289 3.51 -5.82 -15.45
CA GLY A 289 4.29 -6.15 -16.65
C GLY A 289 4.52 -7.64 -16.86
N ARG A 290 3.71 -8.53 -16.27
CA ARG A 290 3.73 -9.96 -16.51
C ARG A 290 2.64 -10.33 -17.51
N SER A 291 3.05 -10.86 -18.65
CA SER A 291 2.14 -11.36 -19.71
C SER A 291 1.72 -12.82 -19.47
N ASP A 292 2.59 -13.61 -18.84
CA ASP A 292 2.27 -15.00 -18.49
C ASP A 292 1.44 -15.03 -17.21
N ALA A 293 0.14 -15.29 -17.37
CA ALA A 293 -0.81 -15.35 -16.29
C ALA A 293 -1.86 -16.43 -16.54
N ILE A 294 -2.31 -17.05 -15.47
CA ILE A 294 -3.46 -17.96 -15.46
C ILE A 294 -4.59 -17.22 -14.78
N VAL A 295 -5.72 -17.11 -15.48
CA VAL A 295 -6.94 -16.52 -14.93
C VAL A 295 -7.94 -17.65 -14.65
N ARG A 296 -8.58 -17.57 -13.50
CA ARG A 296 -9.62 -18.48 -13.07
C ARG A 296 -10.74 -17.68 -12.42
N SER A 297 -11.93 -17.82 -12.94
CA SER A 297 -13.09 -17.07 -12.47
C SER A 297 -14.33 -17.96 -12.35
N ASP A 298 -15.19 -17.59 -11.42
CA ASP A 298 -16.53 -18.16 -11.24
C ASP A 298 -17.49 -16.99 -11.00
N SER A 299 -18.17 -16.56 -12.06
CA SER A 299 -19.07 -15.40 -12.01
C SER A 299 -20.27 -15.67 -11.08
N SER A 300 -20.73 -16.92 -10.96
CA SER A 300 -21.86 -17.30 -10.08
C SER A 300 -21.54 -17.09 -8.60
N ARG A 301 -20.28 -17.30 -8.22
CA ARG A 301 -19.75 -17.09 -6.86
C ARG A 301 -19.05 -15.76 -6.69
N ARG A 302 -18.96 -14.94 -7.75
CA ARG A 302 -18.18 -13.70 -7.77
C ARG A 302 -16.74 -13.92 -7.33
N MET A 303 -16.12 -15.02 -7.78
CA MET A 303 -14.75 -15.40 -7.45
C MET A 303 -13.84 -15.17 -8.64
N TYR A 304 -12.65 -14.66 -8.37
CA TYR A 304 -11.64 -14.41 -9.39
C TYR A 304 -10.23 -14.60 -8.81
N ALA A 305 -9.35 -15.18 -9.59
CA ALA A 305 -7.92 -15.17 -9.32
C ALA A 305 -7.12 -15.02 -10.61
N ARG A 306 -6.14 -14.11 -10.59
CA ARG A 306 -5.08 -14.00 -11.60
C ARG A 306 -3.77 -14.40 -10.96
N LEU A 307 -3.14 -15.43 -11.51
CA LEU A 307 -1.89 -16.02 -11.06
C LEU A 307 -0.81 -15.66 -12.08
N CYS A 308 0.15 -14.82 -11.72
CA CYS A 308 1.17 -14.31 -12.61
C CYS A 308 2.46 -15.10 -12.46
N LEU A 309 2.99 -15.61 -13.57
CA LEU A 309 4.15 -16.48 -13.58
C LEU A 309 5.38 -15.78 -14.19
N ASP A 310 6.54 -16.23 -13.76
CA ASP A 310 7.83 -15.94 -14.37
C ASP A 310 8.64 -17.23 -14.40
N LYS A 311 9.01 -17.70 -15.62
CA LYS A 311 9.73 -18.96 -15.81
C LYS A 311 9.07 -20.15 -15.12
N GLY A 312 7.74 -20.23 -15.20
CA GLY A 312 6.94 -21.31 -14.64
C GLY A 312 6.73 -21.27 -13.12
N ALA A 313 7.28 -20.29 -12.41
CA ALA A 313 7.05 -20.07 -10.98
C ALA A 313 6.09 -18.89 -10.73
N LEU A 314 5.30 -18.99 -9.68
CA LEU A 314 4.37 -17.93 -9.30
C LEU A 314 5.14 -16.75 -8.69
N VAL A 315 4.90 -15.53 -9.21
CA VAL A 315 5.56 -14.29 -8.75
C VAL A 315 4.56 -13.24 -8.27
N GLY A 316 3.28 -13.41 -8.59
CA GLY A 316 2.22 -12.52 -8.15
C GLY A 316 0.86 -13.17 -8.27
N ALA A 317 -0.09 -12.70 -7.47
CA ALA A 317 -1.50 -13.08 -7.59
C ALA A 317 -2.42 -11.94 -7.17
N ALA A 318 -3.56 -11.83 -7.86
CA ALA A 318 -4.68 -10.99 -7.46
C ALA A 318 -5.89 -11.89 -7.23
N LEU A 319 -6.52 -11.77 -6.07
CA LEU A 319 -7.63 -12.61 -5.63
C LEU A 319 -8.83 -11.74 -5.29
N ILE A 320 -10.01 -12.12 -5.76
CA ILE A 320 -11.28 -11.57 -5.32
C ILE A 320 -12.13 -12.73 -4.79
N ASN A 321 -12.57 -12.63 -3.54
CA ASN A 321 -13.35 -13.64 -2.80
C ASN A 321 -12.70 -15.03 -2.77
N ARG A 322 -11.36 -15.09 -2.70
CA ARG A 322 -10.55 -16.31 -2.61
C ARG A 322 -9.44 -16.18 -1.55
N PHE A 323 -9.77 -15.60 -0.42
CA PHE A 323 -8.80 -15.33 0.64
C PHE A 323 -8.15 -16.62 1.20
N GLU A 324 -8.86 -17.72 1.17
CA GLU A 324 -8.40 -19.03 1.62
C GLU A 324 -7.17 -19.55 0.86
N ASP A 325 -6.99 -19.13 -0.39
CA ASP A 325 -5.84 -19.50 -1.22
C ASP A 325 -4.56 -18.73 -0.85
N LYS A 326 -4.68 -17.60 -0.13
CA LYS A 326 -3.60 -16.64 0.13
C LYS A 326 -2.35 -17.28 0.73
N ALA A 327 -2.51 -18.03 1.80
CA ALA A 327 -1.37 -18.58 2.54
C ALA A 327 -0.58 -19.59 1.69
N HIS A 328 -1.31 -20.45 0.98
CA HIS A 328 -0.72 -21.47 0.12
C HIS A 328 -0.01 -20.85 -1.10
N LEU A 329 -0.65 -19.87 -1.76
CA LEU A 329 -0.03 -19.14 -2.87
C LEU A 329 1.24 -18.39 -2.42
N ALA A 330 1.25 -17.79 -1.24
CA ALA A 330 2.45 -17.17 -0.69
C ALA A 330 3.58 -18.19 -0.51
N ALA A 331 3.28 -19.38 0.04
CA ALA A 331 4.26 -20.45 0.20
C ALA A 331 4.81 -20.95 -1.15
N LEU A 332 3.95 -21.13 -2.16
CA LEU A 332 4.38 -21.50 -3.52
C LEU A 332 5.32 -20.44 -4.14
N MET A 333 5.07 -19.17 -3.87
CA MET A 333 5.95 -18.06 -4.31
C MET A 333 7.29 -18.08 -3.57
N GLU A 334 7.27 -18.20 -2.24
CA GLU A 334 8.47 -18.18 -1.40
C GLU A 334 9.44 -19.35 -1.73
N THR A 335 8.87 -20.51 -2.06
CA THR A 335 9.63 -21.70 -2.44
C THR A 335 9.93 -21.80 -3.94
N LYS A 336 9.37 -20.88 -4.74
CA LYS A 336 9.46 -20.95 -6.22
C LYS A 336 9.03 -22.29 -6.80
N THR A 337 8.00 -22.90 -6.21
CA THR A 337 7.48 -24.20 -6.67
C THR A 337 7.04 -24.10 -8.13
N PRO A 338 7.55 -24.98 -9.03
CA PRO A 338 7.17 -24.96 -10.45
C PRO A 338 5.71 -25.33 -10.65
N LEU A 339 4.96 -24.50 -11.39
CA LEU A 339 3.51 -24.70 -11.62
C LEU A 339 3.17 -25.22 -13.02
N GLU A 340 4.15 -25.40 -13.90
CA GLU A 340 3.90 -25.76 -15.31
C GLU A 340 3.04 -27.02 -15.47
N LYS A 341 3.28 -28.05 -14.71
CA LYS A 341 2.50 -29.31 -14.74
C LYS A 341 1.05 -29.17 -14.23
N TYR A 342 0.74 -28.05 -13.59
CA TYR A 342 -0.60 -27.77 -13.06
C TYR A 342 -1.36 -26.73 -13.89
N ARG A 343 -0.75 -26.20 -14.96
CA ARG A 343 -1.26 -25.06 -15.71
C ARG A 343 -2.71 -25.25 -16.17
N ASP A 344 -3.00 -26.40 -16.80
CA ASP A 344 -4.33 -26.71 -17.32
C ASP A 344 -5.35 -26.88 -16.16
N LYS A 345 -4.92 -27.45 -15.04
CA LYS A 345 -5.78 -27.62 -13.86
C LYS A 345 -6.06 -26.28 -13.18
N LEU A 346 -5.09 -25.36 -13.19
CA LEU A 346 -5.22 -24.06 -12.56
C LEU A 346 -6.23 -23.14 -13.26
N ILE A 347 -6.57 -23.39 -14.52
CA ILE A 347 -7.62 -22.66 -15.24
C ILE A 347 -9.01 -23.01 -14.67
N ASP A 348 -9.23 -24.26 -14.21
CA ASP A 348 -10.50 -24.68 -13.60
C ASP A 348 -10.68 -24.01 -12.23
N PRO A 349 -11.70 -23.15 -12.03
CA PRO A 349 -11.95 -22.48 -10.77
C PRO A 349 -12.31 -23.45 -9.62
N SER A 350 -12.72 -24.68 -9.92
CA SER A 350 -13.03 -25.72 -8.92
C SER A 350 -11.80 -26.49 -8.41
N PHE A 351 -10.68 -26.43 -9.13
CA PHE A 351 -9.45 -27.10 -8.72
C PHE A 351 -8.93 -26.51 -7.41
N ASP A 352 -8.69 -27.34 -6.40
CA ASP A 352 -8.13 -26.88 -5.13
C ASP A 352 -6.62 -26.63 -5.25
N ILE A 353 -6.24 -25.36 -5.29
CA ILE A 353 -4.83 -24.93 -5.36
C ILE A 353 -4.02 -25.51 -4.19
N ARG A 354 -4.62 -25.72 -3.03
CA ARG A 354 -3.95 -26.22 -1.81
C ARG A 354 -3.51 -27.68 -1.95
N SER A 355 -4.02 -28.39 -2.96
CA SER A 355 -3.54 -29.74 -3.32
C SER A 355 -2.17 -29.76 -3.99
N ILE A 356 -1.65 -28.61 -4.41
CA ILE A 356 -0.31 -28.51 -5.01
C ILE A 356 0.74 -28.67 -3.90
N ALA A 357 1.59 -29.69 -4.01
CA ALA A 357 2.68 -29.87 -3.05
C ALA A 357 3.70 -28.74 -3.15
N ILE A 358 4.04 -28.15 -2.02
CA ILE A 358 5.10 -27.16 -1.91
C ILE A 358 6.43 -27.90 -1.95
N VAL A 359 7.28 -27.53 -2.92
CA VAL A 359 8.63 -28.09 -3.09
C VAL A 359 9.59 -27.06 -2.50
N GLY A 360 10.15 -27.40 -1.34
CA GLY A 360 11.11 -26.53 -0.63
C GLY A 360 12.46 -27.18 -0.51
#